data_a638d78d27cebf2c452efa97ee0fc0af
#
_entry.id   a638d78d27cebf2c452efa97ee0fc0af
#
_cell.length_a   1.000
_cell.length_b   1.000
_cell.length_c   1.000
_cell.angle_alpha   90.00
_cell.angle_beta   90.00
_cell.angle_gamma   90.00
#
_symmetry.space_group_name_H-M   'P 1'
#
loop_
_entity.id
_entity.type
_entity.pdbx_description
1 polymer ?
#
loop_
_entity_poly.entity_id
_entity_poly.type
_entity_poly.pdbx_seq_one_letter_code
_entity_poly.pdbx_strand_id
1 'polypeptide(L)'
;MLVELAARGDGGATPPPAMARAAAKPAPGRAATAPSRPAASAQGVTLMVLGLPGTAERHTARVTELLESWAREGRRWVGDPRAWRIVALPISSPHLPVLATQQSHWALWVDDDLEAFRRGYRLLKQIAEQGGPRRLLAVHPPGVGRQGLLANLQYVAEAYFDIELLVLAR
;
A
#
# COMPACT_ATOMS: atom_id res chain seq x y z
N MET A 1 38.54 -50.36 -13.58
CA MET A 1 39.80 -49.96 -14.23
C MET A 1 40.04 -48.53 -13.76
N LEU A 2 40.79 -48.43 -12.67
CA LEU A 2 42.25 -48.23 -12.69
C LEU A 2 42.60 -46.90 -13.37
N VAL A 3 43.24 -45.89 -12.88
CA VAL A 3 44.33 -45.77 -11.88
C VAL A 3 44.60 -44.28 -11.84
N GLU A 4 44.57 -43.54 -10.72
CA GLU A 4 45.70 -43.27 -9.84
C GLU A 4 46.86 -42.51 -10.50
N LEU A 5 47.26 -41.38 -10.01
CA LEU A 5 48.44 -41.11 -9.19
C LEU A 5 48.85 -39.65 -9.30
N ALA A 6 48.79 -38.90 -8.20
CA ALA A 6 49.91 -38.55 -7.31
C ALA A 6 51.04 -37.77 -8.04
N ALA A 7 51.63 -36.74 -7.55
CA ALA A 7 52.21 -36.40 -6.30
C ALA A 7 52.94 -35.01 -6.44
N ARG A 8 52.92 -34.26 -5.36
CA ARG A 8 54.06 -33.80 -4.57
C ARG A 8 55.07 -32.79 -5.11
N GLY A 9 55.33 -31.84 -4.24
CA GLY A 9 56.56 -31.07 -4.05
C GLY A 9 56.25 -29.65 -3.62
N ASP A 10 56.17 -29.29 -2.41
CA ASP A 10 57.15 -29.20 -1.31
C ASP A 10 58.18 -28.09 -1.46
N GLY A 11 58.35 -27.32 -0.41
CA GLY A 11 59.42 -26.41 -0.15
C GLY A 11 58.98 -24.95 -0.16
N GLY A 12 58.90 -24.21 0.85
CA GLY A 12 59.64 -24.22 2.11
C GLY A 12 60.13 -22.82 2.40
N ALA A 13 60.03 -22.48 3.67
CA ALA A 13 60.79 -21.49 4.37
C ALA A 13 60.33 -20.03 4.50
N THR A 14 59.90 -19.82 5.68
CA THR A 14 59.78 -18.72 6.63
C THR A 14 61.10 -17.92 6.85
N PRO A 15 61.15 -16.94 7.76
CA PRO A 15 60.95 -15.50 7.76
C PRO A 15 62.21 -14.77 8.32
N PRO A 16 62.15 -13.71 9.11
CA PRO A 16 61.92 -12.28 9.04
C PRO A 16 63.28 -11.51 9.21
N PRO A 17 63.50 -10.32 9.67
CA PRO A 17 62.79 -9.51 10.66
C PRO A 17 62.79 -7.95 10.46
N ALA A 18 61.90 -7.36 11.21
CA ALA A 18 62.03 -6.20 12.09
C ALA A 18 62.59 -4.82 11.63
N MET A 19 61.83 -3.85 12.13
CA MET A 19 62.22 -2.52 12.58
C MET A 19 62.29 -1.38 11.54
N ALA A 20 61.28 -0.46 11.63
CA ALA A 20 61.55 0.88 12.14
C ALA A 20 60.26 1.73 12.23
N ARG A 21 60.08 2.16 13.38
CA ARG A 21 59.28 3.24 13.94
C ARG A 21 59.39 4.51 13.11
N ALA A 22 58.26 5.07 12.67
CA ALA A 22 58.10 6.51 12.52
C ALA A 22 56.65 6.89 12.77
N ALA A 23 56.46 7.64 13.83
CA ALA A 23 55.20 8.27 14.20
C ALA A 23 54.86 9.34 13.18
N ALA A 24 53.67 9.29 12.61
CA ALA A 24 53.06 10.39 11.90
C ALA A 24 51.64 10.60 12.46
N LYS A 25 51.49 11.81 12.92
CA LYS A 25 50.37 12.53 13.51
C LYS A 25 49.03 12.27 12.85
N PRO A 26 47.90 12.12 13.59
CA PRO A 26 46.60 11.95 12.99
C PRO A 26 46.12 13.24 12.35
N ALA A 27 45.81 13.18 11.08
CA ALA A 27 45.04 14.21 10.39
C ALA A 27 43.55 14.09 10.77
N PRO A 28 42.83 15.21 10.89
CA PRO A 28 41.45 15.20 11.34
C PRO A 28 40.53 14.48 10.35
N GLY A 29 39.75 13.60 10.90
CA GLY A 29 38.82 12.74 10.20
C GLY A 29 37.90 13.51 9.28
N ARG A 30 37.92 13.10 8.04
CA ARG A 30 36.86 13.35 7.09
C ARG A 30 35.67 12.52 7.58
N ALA A 31 34.68 13.18 8.18
CA ALA A 31 33.41 12.58 8.52
C ALA A 31 32.88 11.89 7.27
N ALA A 32 32.82 10.57 7.32
CA ALA A 32 32.06 9.80 6.35
C ALA A 32 30.59 10.26 6.49
N THR A 33 30.17 11.06 5.53
CA THR A 33 28.77 11.38 5.34
C THR A 33 28.09 10.06 5.04
N ALA A 34 27.46 9.49 6.06
CA ALA A 34 26.51 8.41 5.83
C ALA A 34 25.55 8.88 4.75
N PRO A 35 25.22 8.05 3.75
CA PRO A 35 24.20 8.43 2.79
C PRO A 35 22.94 8.70 3.60
N SER A 36 22.55 9.97 3.65
CA SER A 36 21.26 10.37 4.17
C SER A 36 20.25 9.55 3.40
N ARG A 37 19.65 8.57 4.10
CA ARG A 37 18.43 7.91 3.62
C ARG A 37 17.54 9.05 3.15
N PRO A 38 17.09 9.07 1.87
CA PRO A 38 16.23 10.13 1.42
C PRO A 38 15.09 10.17 2.43
N ALA A 39 14.92 11.32 3.07
CA ALA A 39 13.77 11.58 3.91
C ALA A 39 12.60 11.10 3.07
N ALA A 40 11.82 10.14 3.60
CA ALA A 40 10.60 9.70 2.98
C ALA A 40 9.85 10.99 2.70
N SER A 41 9.87 11.40 1.44
CA SER A 41 9.14 12.55 0.96
C SER A 41 7.76 12.39 1.56
N ALA A 42 7.19 13.44 2.09
CA ALA A 42 5.80 13.49 2.50
C ALA A 42 4.93 13.27 1.24
N GLN A 43 5.02 12.06 0.69
CA GLN A 43 4.19 11.60 -0.41
C GLN A 43 2.85 11.30 0.23
N GLY A 44 1.91 12.19 0.00
CA GLY A 44 0.55 12.00 0.46
C GLY A 44 0.07 10.62 0.02
N VAL A 45 -0.58 9.92 0.94
CA VAL A 45 -1.15 8.59 0.64
C VAL A 45 -2.25 8.78 -0.39
N THR A 46 -2.17 8.09 -1.52
CA THR A 46 -3.22 8.13 -2.53
C THR A 46 -4.28 7.07 -2.22
N LEU A 47 -5.53 7.49 -2.08
CA LEU A 47 -6.70 6.61 -1.97
C LEU A 47 -7.48 6.64 -3.28
N MET A 48 -7.49 5.52 -3.97
CA MET A 48 -8.30 5.33 -5.17
C MET A 48 -9.72 4.95 -4.77
N VAL A 49 -10.71 5.69 -5.23
CA VAL A 49 -12.11 5.46 -4.86
C VAL A 49 -12.93 5.08 -6.09
N LEU A 50 -13.58 3.93 -6.01
CA LEU A 50 -14.50 3.38 -6.99
C LEU A 50 -15.96 3.61 -6.55
N GLY A 51 -16.86 3.79 -7.49
CA GLY A 51 -18.30 3.88 -7.20
C GLY A 51 -18.83 5.25 -6.82
N LEU A 52 -17.98 6.28 -6.85
CA LEU A 52 -18.48 7.66 -6.72
C LEU A 52 -19.37 8.03 -7.91
N PRO A 53 -20.41 8.87 -7.72
CA PRO A 53 -21.31 9.28 -8.79
C PRO A 53 -20.62 10.06 -9.93
N GLY A 54 -19.37 10.42 -9.75
CA GLY A 54 -18.56 11.11 -10.75
C GLY A 54 -17.17 11.44 -10.22
N THR A 55 -16.34 11.99 -11.10
CA THR A 55 -14.96 12.38 -10.80
C THR A 55 -14.80 13.82 -10.36
N ALA A 56 -15.88 14.58 -10.28
CA ALA A 56 -15.85 15.98 -9.89
C ALA A 56 -15.40 16.13 -8.42
N GLU A 57 -14.71 17.22 -8.12
CA GLU A 57 -14.13 17.52 -6.80
C GLU A 57 -15.15 17.42 -5.65
N ARG A 58 -16.40 17.83 -5.88
CA ARG A 58 -17.47 17.68 -4.88
C ARG A 58 -17.69 16.25 -4.40
N HIS A 59 -17.39 15.23 -5.22
CA HIS A 59 -17.54 13.82 -4.84
C HIS A 59 -16.35 13.32 -4.04
N THR A 60 -15.13 13.76 -4.40
CA THR A 60 -13.93 13.44 -3.62
C THR A 60 -13.90 14.20 -2.30
N ALA A 61 -14.42 15.42 -2.24
CA ALA A 61 -14.57 16.19 -1.00
C ALA A 61 -15.39 15.44 0.06
N ARG A 62 -16.48 14.75 -0.33
CA ARG A 62 -17.29 13.91 0.57
C ARG A 62 -16.46 12.80 1.23
N VAL A 63 -15.53 12.21 0.49
CA VAL A 63 -14.63 11.19 1.03
C VAL A 63 -13.63 11.83 2.00
N THR A 64 -13.10 12.99 1.68
CA THR A 64 -12.20 13.74 2.57
C THR A 64 -12.88 14.08 3.89
N GLU A 65 -14.09 14.63 3.84
CA GLU A 65 -14.89 14.95 5.03
C GLU A 65 -15.15 13.71 5.91
N LEU A 66 -15.38 12.55 5.27
CA LEU A 66 -15.54 11.30 5.98
C LEU A 66 -14.24 10.86 6.67
N LEU A 67 -13.09 10.94 6.00
CA LEU A 67 -11.79 10.64 6.61
C LEU A 67 -11.49 11.59 7.77
N GLU A 68 -11.83 12.85 7.66
CA GLU A 68 -11.72 13.83 8.76
C GLU A 68 -12.63 13.46 9.94
N SER A 69 -13.84 13.00 9.67
CA SER A 69 -14.75 12.50 10.71
C SER A 69 -14.15 11.29 11.43
N TRP A 70 -13.62 10.35 10.70
CA TRP A 70 -12.98 9.16 11.27
C TRP A 70 -11.71 9.49 12.07
N ALA A 71 -10.92 10.46 11.61
CA ALA A 71 -9.77 10.94 12.37
C ALA A 71 -10.19 11.58 13.70
N ARG A 72 -11.26 12.40 13.68
CA ARG A 72 -11.83 13.00 14.91
C ARG A 72 -12.41 11.94 15.87
N GLU A 73 -12.92 10.83 15.35
CA GLU A 73 -13.37 9.67 16.13
C GLU A 73 -12.19 8.85 16.71
N GLY A 74 -10.95 9.26 16.46
CA GLY A 74 -9.74 8.62 16.99
C GLY A 74 -9.29 7.38 16.23
N ARG A 75 -9.69 7.21 14.98
CA ARG A 75 -9.26 6.09 14.13
C ARG A 75 -7.83 6.30 13.65
N ARG A 76 -6.88 5.73 14.39
CA ARG A 76 -5.44 5.93 14.19
C ARG A 76 -4.92 5.59 12.80
N TRP A 77 -5.56 4.66 12.10
CA TRP A 77 -5.14 4.23 10.77
C TRP A 77 -5.34 5.31 9.69
N VAL A 78 -6.27 6.24 9.90
CA VAL A 78 -6.48 7.38 8.99
C VAL A 78 -5.27 8.32 9.01
N GLY A 79 -4.61 8.47 10.16
CA GLY A 79 -3.52 9.41 10.33
C GLY A 79 -3.99 10.85 10.13
N ASP A 80 -3.20 11.63 9.38
CA ASP A 80 -3.60 12.98 8.98
C ASP A 80 -4.46 12.92 7.70
N PRO A 81 -5.76 13.27 7.75
CA PRO A 81 -6.63 13.27 6.57
C PRO A 81 -6.14 14.16 5.43
N ARG A 82 -5.40 15.21 5.76
CA ARG A 82 -4.84 16.16 4.77
C ARG A 82 -3.69 15.57 3.96
N ALA A 83 -3.07 14.52 4.46
CA ALA A 83 -2.03 13.79 3.75
C ALA A 83 -2.62 12.83 2.70
N TRP A 84 -3.95 12.63 2.68
CA TRP A 84 -4.60 11.75 1.72
C TRP A 84 -4.97 12.50 0.44
N ARG A 85 -4.51 11.96 -0.67
CA ARG A 85 -4.93 12.38 -2.00
C ARG A 85 -6.06 11.45 -2.47
N ILE A 86 -7.29 11.96 -2.53
CA ILE A 86 -8.45 11.19 -3.00
C ILE A 86 -8.55 11.29 -4.51
N VAL A 87 -8.59 10.14 -5.16
CA VAL A 87 -8.72 10.03 -6.62
C VAL A 87 -9.94 9.18 -6.96
N ALA A 88 -10.94 9.79 -7.55
CA ALA A 88 -12.11 9.08 -8.08
C ALA A 88 -11.75 8.41 -9.40
N LEU A 89 -11.92 7.09 -9.49
CA LEU A 89 -11.68 6.32 -10.69
C LEU A 89 -13.01 5.71 -11.17
N PRO A 90 -13.41 5.96 -12.42
CA PRO A 90 -14.54 5.26 -13.02
C PRO A 90 -14.23 3.78 -13.16
N ILE A 91 -15.19 2.91 -12.86
CA ILE A 91 -15.01 1.46 -12.99
C ILE A 91 -14.70 1.04 -14.45
N SER A 92 -15.17 1.82 -15.41
CA SER A 92 -14.90 1.60 -16.84
C SER A 92 -13.49 2.03 -17.29
N SER A 93 -12.65 2.50 -16.37
CA SER A 93 -11.29 2.91 -16.70
C SER A 93 -10.44 1.75 -17.20
N PRO A 94 -9.83 1.84 -18.39
CA PRO A 94 -8.94 0.81 -18.91
C PRO A 94 -7.65 0.66 -18.08
N HIS A 95 -7.37 1.65 -17.23
CA HIS A 95 -6.18 1.65 -16.36
C HIS A 95 -6.40 0.91 -15.03
N LEU A 96 -7.62 0.45 -14.76
CA LEU A 96 -7.95 -0.20 -13.49
C LEU A 96 -6.99 -1.36 -13.13
N PRO A 97 -6.69 -2.33 -14.03
CA PRO A 97 -5.81 -3.44 -13.68
C PRO A 97 -4.38 -2.99 -13.38
N VAL A 98 -3.86 -2.03 -14.15
CA VAL A 98 -2.50 -1.49 -13.92
C VAL A 98 -2.44 -0.74 -12.60
N LEU A 99 -3.42 0.11 -12.34
CA LEU A 99 -3.49 0.87 -11.09
C LEU A 99 -3.68 -0.05 -9.87
N ALA A 100 -4.40 -1.16 -10.03
CA ALA A 100 -4.59 -2.15 -8.97
C ALA A 100 -3.26 -2.77 -8.48
N THR A 101 -2.26 -2.87 -9.36
CA THR A 101 -0.91 -3.35 -9.01
C THR A 101 0.00 -2.26 -8.44
N GLN A 102 -0.25 -1.00 -8.77
CA GLN A 102 0.60 0.13 -8.40
C GLN A 102 0.14 0.85 -7.13
N GLN A 103 -1.17 0.85 -6.86
CA GLN A 103 -1.76 1.55 -5.72
C GLN A 103 -2.19 0.56 -4.65
N SER A 104 -1.83 0.84 -3.41
CA SER A 104 -2.10 -0.04 -2.27
C SER A 104 -3.39 0.31 -1.50
N HIS A 105 -3.93 1.53 -1.70
CA HIS A 105 -5.10 1.99 -0.96
C HIS A 105 -6.27 2.21 -1.90
N TRP A 106 -7.29 1.36 -1.72
CA TRP A 106 -8.49 1.37 -2.53
C TRP A 106 -9.73 1.44 -1.66
N ALA A 107 -10.73 2.17 -2.12
CA ALA A 107 -12.01 2.25 -1.47
C ALA A 107 -13.17 2.02 -2.45
N LEU A 108 -14.25 1.49 -1.92
CA LEU A 108 -15.54 1.38 -2.58
C LEU A 108 -16.50 2.34 -1.91
N TRP A 109 -17.05 3.30 -2.66
CA TRP A 109 -18.12 4.16 -2.17
C TRP A 109 -19.44 3.40 -2.16
N VAL A 110 -20.13 3.40 -1.03
CA VAL A 110 -21.44 2.78 -0.82
C VAL A 110 -22.39 3.85 -0.35
N ASP A 111 -23.39 4.18 -1.17
CA ASP A 111 -24.46 5.12 -0.78
C ASP A 111 -25.43 4.49 0.25
N ASP A 112 -26.36 5.30 0.74
CA ASP A 112 -27.38 4.92 1.75
C ASP A 112 -28.79 4.76 1.18
N ASP A 113 -28.92 4.76 -0.15
CA ASP A 113 -30.21 4.62 -0.83
C ASP A 113 -30.63 3.14 -1.04
N LEU A 114 -31.87 2.93 -1.44
CA LEU A 114 -32.46 1.59 -1.64
C LEU A 114 -31.74 0.75 -2.72
N GLU A 115 -31.06 1.40 -3.67
CA GLU A 115 -30.33 0.73 -4.74
C GLU A 115 -28.84 0.50 -4.40
N ALA A 116 -28.40 0.93 -3.22
CA ALA A 116 -27.00 0.88 -2.82
C ALA A 116 -26.42 -0.54 -2.87
N PHE A 117 -27.19 -1.56 -2.42
CA PHE A 117 -26.76 -2.96 -2.50
C PHE A 117 -26.55 -3.42 -3.94
N ARG A 118 -27.55 -3.18 -4.80
CA ARG A 118 -27.50 -3.57 -6.21
C ARG A 118 -26.33 -2.90 -6.94
N ARG A 119 -26.11 -1.63 -6.65
CA ARG A 119 -25.00 -0.85 -7.21
C ARG A 119 -23.65 -1.37 -6.71
N GLY A 120 -23.50 -1.58 -5.43
CA GLY A 120 -22.30 -2.16 -4.82
C GLY A 120 -21.98 -3.54 -5.37
N TYR A 121 -22.97 -4.42 -5.50
CA TYR A 121 -22.83 -5.74 -6.10
C TYR A 121 -22.30 -5.67 -7.54
N ARG A 122 -22.90 -4.80 -8.38
CA ARG A 122 -22.44 -4.62 -9.77
C ARG A 122 -21.00 -4.13 -9.83
N LEU A 123 -20.64 -3.19 -8.97
CA LEU A 123 -19.28 -2.66 -8.90
C LEU A 123 -18.27 -3.75 -8.48
N LEU A 124 -18.57 -4.53 -7.45
CA LEU A 124 -17.71 -5.64 -7.01
C LEU A 124 -17.53 -6.67 -8.12
N LYS A 125 -18.60 -7.02 -8.82
CA LYS A 125 -18.56 -7.92 -9.98
C LYS A 125 -17.64 -7.37 -11.07
N GLN A 126 -17.81 -6.11 -11.46
CA GLN A 126 -16.99 -5.47 -12.48
C GLN A 126 -15.51 -5.34 -12.05
N ILE A 127 -15.25 -5.04 -10.79
CA ILE A 127 -13.89 -5.02 -10.23
C ILE A 127 -13.21 -6.38 -10.40
N ALA A 128 -13.91 -7.46 -10.04
CA ALA A 128 -13.39 -8.82 -10.18
C ALA A 128 -13.14 -9.20 -11.64
N GLU A 129 -14.09 -8.91 -12.54
CA GLU A 129 -14.01 -9.22 -13.98
C GLU A 129 -12.89 -8.44 -14.69
N GLN A 130 -12.61 -7.23 -14.25
CA GLN A 130 -11.61 -6.35 -14.87
C GLN A 130 -10.21 -6.45 -14.23
N GLY A 131 -9.99 -7.39 -13.31
CA GLY A 131 -8.70 -7.52 -12.64
C GLY A 131 -8.37 -6.35 -11.72
N GLY A 132 -9.38 -5.79 -11.07
CA GLY A 132 -9.25 -4.71 -10.09
C GLY A 132 -8.66 -5.17 -8.76
N PRO A 133 -8.61 -4.27 -7.77
CA PRO A 133 -8.00 -4.56 -6.47
C PRO A 133 -8.76 -5.65 -5.70
N ARG A 134 -8.01 -6.50 -5.00
CA ARG A 134 -8.57 -7.57 -4.15
C ARG A 134 -8.90 -7.13 -2.74
N ARG A 135 -8.50 -5.94 -2.36
CA ARG A 135 -8.74 -5.37 -1.03
C ARG A 135 -9.29 -3.95 -1.18
N LEU A 136 -10.46 -3.72 -0.58
CA LEU A 136 -11.18 -2.45 -0.64
C LEU A 136 -11.65 -2.03 0.74
N LEU A 137 -11.58 -0.73 1.00
CA LEU A 137 -12.22 -0.12 2.16
C LEU A 137 -13.64 0.33 1.78
N ALA A 138 -14.65 -0.10 2.51
CA ALA A 138 -16.00 0.43 2.35
C ALA A 138 -16.06 1.85 2.93
N VAL A 139 -16.39 2.82 2.08
CA VAL A 139 -16.56 4.23 2.44
C VAL A 139 -18.02 4.59 2.21
N HIS A 140 -18.67 5.12 3.22
CA HIS A 140 -20.11 5.35 3.19
C HIS A 140 -20.50 6.59 3.98
N PRO A 141 -21.65 7.24 3.67
CA PRO A 141 -22.15 8.35 4.47
C PRO A 141 -22.36 7.97 5.93
N PRO A 142 -22.30 8.94 6.85
CA PRO A 142 -22.63 8.71 8.25
C PRO A 142 -24.11 8.28 8.34
N GLY A 143 -24.37 7.22 9.12
CA GLY A 143 -25.74 6.67 9.26
C GLY A 143 -25.94 5.30 8.63
N VAL A 144 -25.12 4.90 7.68
CA VAL A 144 -25.13 3.52 7.17
C VAL A 144 -24.60 2.56 8.23
N GLY A 145 -25.47 1.72 8.75
CA GLY A 145 -25.11 0.72 9.75
C GLY A 145 -24.31 -0.43 9.15
N ARG A 146 -23.39 -0.99 9.97
CA ARG A 146 -22.61 -2.17 9.57
C ARG A 146 -23.51 -3.38 9.30
N GLN A 147 -24.56 -3.54 10.09
CA GLN A 147 -25.52 -4.63 9.90
C GLN A 147 -26.43 -4.33 8.71
N GLY A 148 -26.76 -5.35 7.93
CA GLY A 148 -27.56 -5.21 6.73
C GLY A 148 -26.73 -4.92 5.49
N LEU A 149 -26.79 -3.71 4.92
CA LEU A 149 -26.20 -3.38 3.63
C LEU A 149 -24.70 -3.71 3.56
N LEU A 150 -23.91 -3.19 4.49
CA LEU A 150 -22.45 -3.36 4.46
C LEU A 150 -22.03 -4.80 4.73
N ALA A 151 -22.68 -5.47 5.70
CA ALA A 151 -22.40 -6.89 5.99
C ALA A 151 -22.73 -7.80 4.80
N ASN A 152 -23.86 -7.53 4.12
CA ASN A 152 -24.24 -8.27 2.93
C ASN A 152 -23.29 -8.03 1.76
N LEU A 153 -22.81 -6.78 1.54
CA LEU A 153 -21.82 -6.49 0.53
C LEU A 153 -20.48 -7.14 0.86
N GLN A 154 -20.06 -7.13 2.12
CA GLN A 154 -18.83 -7.77 2.58
C GLN A 154 -18.87 -9.28 2.31
N TYR A 155 -19.99 -9.93 2.70
CA TYR A 155 -20.18 -11.36 2.45
C TYR A 155 -20.12 -11.69 0.95
N VAL A 156 -20.81 -10.92 0.13
CA VAL A 156 -20.84 -11.13 -1.33
C VAL A 156 -19.48 -10.90 -1.96
N ALA A 157 -18.75 -9.87 -1.52
CA ALA A 157 -17.41 -9.56 -2.01
C ALA A 157 -16.45 -10.74 -1.79
N GLU A 158 -16.47 -11.30 -0.59
CA GLU A 158 -15.61 -12.41 -0.20
C GLU A 158 -16.08 -13.73 -0.85
N ALA A 159 -17.37 -14.07 -0.73
CA ALA A 159 -17.88 -15.38 -1.14
C ALA A 159 -17.92 -15.57 -2.67
N TYR A 160 -18.14 -14.53 -3.45
CA TYR A 160 -18.36 -14.64 -4.91
C TYR A 160 -17.27 -13.99 -5.76
N PHE A 161 -16.51 -13.05 -5.24
CA PHE A 161 -15.58 -12.25 -6.03
C PHE A 161 -14.13 -12.32 -5.55
N ASP A 162 -13.86 -13.02 -4.45
CA ASP A 162 -12.52 -13.08 -3.83
C ASP A 162 -11.96 -11.67 -3.57
N ILE A 163 -12.81 -10.79 -3.06
CA ILE A 163 -12.48 -9.41 -2.70
C ILE A 163 -12.69 -9.23 -1.20
N GLU A 164 -11.64 -8.83 -0.50
CA GLU A 164 -11.70 -8.44 0.91
C GLU A 164 -12.27 -7.02 1.02
N LEU A 165 -13.52 -6.90 1.43
CA LEU A 165 -14.16 -5.62 1.70
C LEU A 165 -14.07 -5.28 3.19
N LEU A 166 -13.20 -4.33 3.53
CA LEU A 166 -13.02 -3.87 4.90
C LEU A 166 -14.14 -2.91 5.29
N VAL A 167 -14.96 -3.31 6.24
CA VAL A 167 -16.02 -2.48 6.80
C VAL A 167 -15.59 -2.03 8.18
N LEU A 168 -15.42 -0.72 8.34
CA LEU A 168 -15.03 -0.18 9.64
C LEU A 168 -16.23 -0.23 10.59
N ALA A 169 -16.03 -0.93 11.71
CA ALA A 169 -17.02 -0.92 12.79
C ALA A 169 -17.06 0.45 13.46
N ARG A 170 -18.25 0.93 13.80
CA ARG A 170 -18.44 1.93 14.84
C ARG A 170 -18.26 1.31 16.19
#